data_37f92ae00b688017aec727702394a499
#
_entry.id   37f92ae00b688017aec727702394a499
#
_cell.length_a   1.000
_cell.length_b   1.000
_cell.length_c   1.000
_cell.angle_alpha   90.00
_cell.angle_beta   90.00
_cell.angle_gamma   90.00
#
_symmetry.space_group_name_H-M   'P 1'
#
loop_
_entity.id
_entity.type
_entity.pdbx_description
1 polymer ?
#
loop_
_entity_poly.entity_id
_entity_poly.type
_entity_poly.pdbx_seq_one_letter_code
_entity_poly.pdbx_strand_id
1 'polypeptide(L)'
;VNFYKSGKAEASNNLGFCAFMAMDFDRAEALHKEVYKLTKNELELLIADIGLMKICQRTAMNKEFYDYRNSALRRMKRIREESDLFADRHEALRLDYAFTEFFIVSSIYYYYLQQRQEAIASLNQIPEDEVLADTNQLLYYHYIKGSASLVEATKPEDRKMREFDQLYITWRTAVQTNHPYFEGNGLQGLANLMVSPNNFELFRTRRGYALDQFGFPVDSLLPLRMAQLALEKFREYNDLYQIAGAYVSIGKYMNEHGRYSEALDTLTKALDCVNQQNMLYYHHAVDT
;
A
#
# COMPACT_ATOMS: atom_id res chain seq x y z
N VAL A 1 -3.44 19.11 33.47
CA VAL A 1 -2.43 18.05 33.37
C VAL A 1 -2.80 17.04 32.26
N ASN A 2 -4.10 16.70 32.08
CA ASN A 2 -4.54 15.73 31.06
C ASN A 2 -4.42 16.28 29.62
N PHE A 3 -4.72 17.56 29.39
CA PHE A 3 -4.62 18.19 28.06
C PHE A 3 -3.20 18.16 27.51
N TYR A 4 -2.20 18.46 28.32
CA TYR A 4 -0.80 18.43 27.90
C TYR A 4 -0.32 17.02 27.51
N LYS A 5 -0.75 15.98 28.25
CA LYS A 5 -0.39 14.59 27.96
C LYS A 5 -1.09 14.07 26.71
N SER A 6 -2.33 14.46 26.47
CA SER A 6 -3.08 14.08 25.24
C SER A 6 -2.44 14.70 24.00
N GLY A 7 -2.15 16.01 24.02
CA GLY A 7 -1.46 16.67 22.91
C GLY A 7 -0.05 16.10 22.64
N LYS A 8 0.67 15.67 23.68
CA LYS A 8 1.97 15.02 23.52
C LYS A 8 1.83 13.64 22.88
N ALA A 9 0.80 12.86 23.22
CA ALA A 9 0.54 11.55 22.64
C ALA A 9 0.19 11.68 21.13
N GLU A 10 -0.67 12.62 20.79
CA GLU A 10 -1.00 12.93 19.39
C GLU A 10 0.24 13.37 18.59
N ALA A 11 1.04 14.28 19.16
CA ALA A 11 2.29 14.72 18.51
C ALA A 11 3.26 13.54 18.32
N SER A 12 3.36 12.62 19.29
CA SER A 12 4.20 11.42 19.19
C SER A 12 3.73 10.49 18.07
N ASN A 13 2.41 10.27 17.94
CA ASN A 13 1.82 9.51 16.82
C ASN A 13 2.12 10.16 15.46
N ASN A 14 1.95 11.46 15.34
CA ASN A 14 2.20 12.21 14.10
C ASN A 14 3.69 12.16 13.70
N LEU A 15 4.59 12.34 14.67
CA LEU A 15 6.03 12.20 14.44
C LEU A 15 6.42 10.76 14.09
N GLY A 16 5.77 9.75 14.70
CA GLY A 16 5.93 8.34 14.36
C GLY A 16 5.55 8.06 12.91
N PHE A 17 4.43 8.63 12.45
CA PHE A 17 4.02 8.55 11.06
C PHE A 17 5.04 9.24 10.12
N CYS A 18 5.53 10.43 10.47
CA CYS A 18 6.57 11.10 9.67
C CYS A 18 7.88 10.28 9.59
N ALA A 19 8.30 9.67 10.70
CA ALA A 19 9.47 8.79 10.72
C ALA A 19 9.25 7.53 9.86
N PHE A 20 8.05 6.93 9.92
CA PHE A 20 7.67 5.82 9.06
C PHE A 20 7.75 6.19 7.57
N MET A 21 7.24 7.35 7.17
CA MET A 21 7.32 7.85 5.80
C MET A 21 8.75 8.15 5.35
N ALA A 22 9.64 8.48 6.29
CA ALA A 22 11.08 8.64 6.06
C ALA A 22 11.86 7.31 6.09
N MET A 23 11.17 6.16 6.21
CA MET A 23 11.76 4.82 6.35
C MET A 23 12.65 4.64 7.60
N ASP A 24 12.53 5.53 8.59
CA ASP A 24 13.19 5.43 9.90
C ASP A 24 12.30 4.62 10.85
N PHE A 25 12.28 3.30 10.63
CA PHE A 25 11.36 2.39 11.34
C PHE A 25 11.69 2.28 12.83
N ASP A 26 12.96 2.35 13.22
CA ASP A 26 13.36 2.30 14.64
C ASP A 26 12.81 3.52 15.40
N ARG A 27 12.95 4.70 14.81
CA ARG A 27 12.41 5.94 15.38
C ARG A 27 10.88 5.94 15.38
N ALA A 28 10.25 5.47 14.31
CA ALA A 28 8.80 5.35 14.22
C ALA A 28 8.25 4.43 15.30
N GLU A 29 8.88 3.27 15.52
CA GLU A 29 8.51 2.31 16.56
C GLU A 29 8.64 2.91 17.96
N ALA A 30 9.77 3.57 18.25
CA ALA A 30 10.00 4.22 19.54
C ALA A 30 8.93 5.27 19.85
N LEU A 31 8.56 6.10 18.87
CA LEU A 31 7.55 7.15 19.00
C LEU A 31 6.14 6.57 19.24
N HIS A 32 5.73 5.57 18.48
CA HIS A 32 4.43 4.93 18.71
C HIS A 32 4.38 4.18 20.05
N LYS A 33 5.47 3.51 20.48
CA LYS A 33 5.56 2.87 21.80
C LYS A 33 5.56 3.89 22.96
N GLU A 34 6.06 5.10 22.76
CA GLU A 34 6.01 6.17 23.77
C GLU A 34 4.55 6.54 24.11
N VAL A 35 3.63 6.48 23.15
CA VAL A 35 2.21 6.82 23.34
C VAL A 35 1.58 6.01 24.48
N TYR A 36 1.91 4.73 24.63
CA TYR A 36 1.39 3.90 25.72
C TYR A 36 1.78 4.39 27.12
N LYS A 37 2.88 5.15 27.23
CA LYS A 37 3.35 5.74 28.50
C LYS A 37 2.71 7.12 28.74
N LEU A 38 2.28 7.80 27.68
CA LEU A 38 1.80 9.17 27.74
C LEU A 38 0.30 9.28 28.04
N THR A 39 -0.52 8.32 27.58
CA THR A 39 -1.97 8.45 27.63
C THR A 39 -2.69 7.14 27.92
N LYS A 40 -3.97 7.27 28.30
CA LYS A 40 -4.96 6.19 28.37
C LYS A 40 -6.10 6.41 27.37
N ASN A 41 -6.02 7.43 26.53
CA ASN A 41 -7.01 7.69 25.49
C ASN A 41 -6.97 6.55 24.47
N GLU A 42 -8.11 5.85 24.30
CA GLU A 42 -8.21 4.67 23.43
C GLU A 42 -7.99 5.02 21.94
N LEU A 43 -8.35 6.24 21.48
CA LEU A 43 -8.09 6.69 20.12
C LEU A 43 -6.57 6.83 19.86
N GLU A 44 -5.84 7.50 20.76
CA GLU A 44 -4.38 7.65 20.59
C GLU A 44 -3.65 6.30 20.63
N LEU A 45 -4.11 5.40 21.51
CA LEU A 45 -3.56 4.06 21.61
C LEU A 45 -3.91 3.20 20.37
N LEU A 46 -5.10 3.39 19.76
CA LEU A 46 -5.49 2.76 18.50
C LEU A 46 -4.59 3.24 17.35
N ILE A 47 -4.35 4.55 17.23
CA ILE A 47 -3.46 5.12 16.23
C ILE A 47 -2.03 4.58 16.38
N ALA A 48 -1.55 4.44 17.63
CA ALA A 48 -0.24 3.85 17.90
C ALA A 48 -0.17 2.37 17.48
N ASP A 49 -1.21 1.57 17.80
CA ASP A 49 -1.30 0.17 17.36
C ASP A 49 -1.23 0.07 15.83
N ILE A 50 -1.97 0.92 15.11
CA ILE A 50 -1.98 0.94 13.63
C ILE A 50 -0.61 1.36 13.08
N GLY A 51 0.04 2.35 13.68
CA GLY A 51 1.41 2.74 13.31
C GLY A 51 2.40 1.59 13.45
N LEU A 52 2.32 0.83 14.56
CA LEU A 52 3.14 -0.34 14.79
C LEU A 52 2.80 -1.50 13.84
N MET A 53 1.52 -1.69 13.47
CA MET A 53 1.13 -2.63 12.41
C MET A 53 1.80 -2.30 11.07
N LYS A 54 1.85 -1.02 10.67
CA LYS A 54 2.53 -0.58 9.44
C LYS A 54 4.01 -0.93 9.45
N ILE A 55 4.70 -0.69 10.57
CA ILE A 55 6.11 -1.02 10.73
C ILE A 55 6.31 -2.53 10.63
N CYS A 56 5.53 -3.33 11.37
CA CYS A 56 5.61 -4.79 11.34
C CYS A 56 5.37 -5.36 9.94
N GLN A 57 4.44 -4.77 9.19
CA GLN A 57 4.20 -5.14 7.81
C GLN A 57 5.44 -4.89 6.92
N ARG A 58 6.12 -3.76 7.09
CA ARG A 58 7.31 -3.39 6.28
C ARG A 58 8.57 -4.19 6.68
N THR A 59 8.63 -4.63 7.92
CA THR A 59 9.78 -5.37 8.49
C THR A 59 9.54 -6.88 8.62
N ALA A 60 8.42 -7.37 8.08
CA ALA A 60 8.02 -8.79 8.13
C ALA A 60 7.89 -9.39 9.54
N MET A 61 7.58 -8.57 10.54
CA MET A 61 7.37 -9.01 11.94
C MET A 61 5.94 -9.54 12.11
N ASN A 62 5.68 -10.75 11.60
CA ASN A 62 4.32 -11.28 11.47
C ASN A 62 3.62 -11.51 12.80
N LYS A 63 4.32 -12.00 13.82
CA LYS A 63 3.75 -12.24 15.14
C LYS A 63 3.31 -10.92 15.78
N GLU A 64 4.20 -9.95 15.79
CA GLU A 64 3.98 -8.62 16.35
C GLU A 64 2.85 -7.88 15.61
N PHE A 65 2.75 -8.06 14.29
CA PHE A 65 1.62 -7.54 13.52
C PHE A 65 0.27 -8.03 14.06
N TYR A 66 0.13 -9.34 14.29
CA TYR A 66 -1.10 -9.91 14.83
C TYR A 66 -1.36 -9.47 16.28
N ASP A 67 -0.33 -9.30 17.10
CA ASP A 67 -0.46 -8.81 18.48
C ASP A 67 -1.01 -7.37 18.49
N TYR A 68 -0.46 -6.46 17.66
CA TYR A 68 -0.96 -5.08 17.53
C TYR A 68 -2.34 -5.03 16.87
N ARG A 69 -2.59 -5.84 15.84
CA ARG A 69 -3.90 -5.94 15.22
C ARG A 69 -4.97 -6.37 16.20
N ASN A 70 -4.72 -7.36 17.02
CA ASN A 70 -5.65 -7.81 18.05
C ASN A 70 -5.85 -6.74 19.14
N SER A 71 -4.81 -6.00 19.49
CA SER A 71 -4.90 -4.84 20.40
C SER A 71 -5.81 -3.77 19.80
N ALA A 72 -5.57 -3.38 18.56
CA ALA A 72 -6.39 -2.40 17.85
C ALA A 72 -7.88 -2.80 17.79
N LEU A 73 -8.19 -4.07 17.46
CA LEU A 73 -9.56 -4.58 17.44
C LEU A 73 -10.27 -4.45 18.81
N ARG A 74 -9.57 -4.76 19.90
CA ARG A 74 -10.13 -4.58 21.27
C ARG A 74 -10.42 -3.11 21.55
N ARG A 75 -9.54 -2.18 21.12
CA ARG A 75 -9.75 -0.74 21.29
C ARG A 75 -10.91 -0.23 20.46
N MET A 76 -10.99 -0.63 19.19
CA MET A 76 -12.11 -0.27 18.31
C MET A 76 -13.45 -0.71 18.90
N LYS A 77 -13.49 -1.92 19.52
CA LYS A 77 -14.69 -2.39 20.21
C LYS A 77 -15.06 -1.51 21.40
N ARG A 78 -14.09 -1.18 22.28
CA ARG A 78 -14.33 -0.29 23.43
C ARG A 78 -14.79 1.09 22.99
N ILE A 79 -14.14 1.67 22.00
CA ILE A 79 -14.52 2.99 21.45
C ILE A 79 -15.98 2.97 20.96
N ARG A 80 -16.41 1.91 20.25
CA ARG A 80 -17.80 1.78 19.81
C ARG A 80 -18.82 1.62 20.95
N GLU A 81 -18.41 0.93 22.02
CA GLU A 81 -19.25 0.75 23.23
C GLU A 81 -19.37 2.05 24.04
N GLU A 82 -18.38 2.93 23.96
CA GLU A 82 -18.29 4.21 24.69
C GLU A 82 -18.66 5.41 23.81
N SER A 83 -19.38 5.22 22.69
CA SER A 83 -19.57 6.18 21.59
C SER A 83 -20.23 7.52 21.99
N ASP A 84 -20.78 7.65 23.19
CA ASP A 84 -21.32 8.95 23.68
C ASP A 84 -20.22 9.94 24.11
N LEU A 85 -18.93 9.56 24.01
CA LEU A 85 -17.80 10.34 24.55
C LEU A 85 -17.14 11.28 23.52
N PHE A 86 -17.46 11.15 22.22
CA PHE A 86 -16.81 11.96 21.17
C PHE A 86 -17.63 13.22 20.88
N ALA A 87 -17.50 14.21 21.74
CA ALA A 87 -18.16 15.51 21.60
C ALA A 87 -17.41 16.48 20.65
N ASP A 88 -16.15 16.19 20.31
CA ASP A 88 -15.31 17.04 19.49
C ASP A 88 -15.25 16.52 18.04
N ARG A 89 -15.56 17.41 17.08
CA ARG A 89 -15.48 17.12 15.64
C ARG A 89 -14.08 16.66 15.21
N HIS A 90 -13.03 17.18 15.81
CA HIS A 90 -11.64 16.79 15.50
C HIS A 90 -11.38 15.35 15.89
N GLU A 91 -11.79 14.92 17.09
CA GLU A 91 -11.66 13.53 17.53
C GLU A 91 -12.49 12.58 16.67
N ALA A 92 -13.71 12.98 16.29
CA ALA A 92 -14.56 12.17 15.40
C ALA A 92 -13.92 11.92 14.05
N LEU A 93 -13.36 12.94 13.39
CA LEU A 93 -12.65 12.79 12.10
C LEU A 93 -11.41 11.90 12.22
N ARG A 94 -10.66 12.02 13.31
CA ARG A 94 -9.49 11.16 13.56
C ARG A 94 -9.90 9.72 13.84
N LEU A 95 -11.05 9.52 14.45
CA LEU A 95 -11.61 8.20 14.70
C LEU A 95 -12.00 7.51 13.40
N ASP A 96 -12.76 8.19 12.54
CA ASP A 96 -13.15 7.67 11.22
C ASP A 96 -11.91 7.33 10.39
N TYR A 97 -10.91 8.21 10.38
CA TYR A 97 -9.62 7.96 9.75
C TYR A 97 -8.95 6.70 10.31
N ALA A 98 -8.87 6.56 11.64
CA ALA A 98 -8.20 5.44 12.28
C ALA A 98 -8.90 4.09 12.01
N PHE A 99 -10.24 4.07 12.02
CA PHE A 99 -11.00 2.86 11.67
C PHE A 99 -10.77 2.42 10.23
N THR A 100 -10.84 3.35 9.30
CA THR A 100 -10.58 3.09 7.88
C THR A 100 -9.14 2.62 7.68
N GLU A 101 -8.18 3.29 8.31
CA GLU A 101 -6.76 2.96 8.21
C GLU A 101 -6.43 1.56 8.75
N PHE A 102 -7.07 1.15 9.83
CA PHE A 102 -6.93 -0.21 10.37
C PHE A 102 -7.27 -1.28 9.32
N PHE A 103 -8.39 -1.12 8.61
CA PHE A 103 -8.81 -2.08 7.60
C PHE A 103 -7.94 -2.04 6.35
N ILE A 104 -7.50 -0.85 5.93
CA ILE A 104 -6.56 -0.69 4.81
C ILE A 104 -5.23 -1.38 5.14
N VAL A 105 -4.62 -1.10 6.30
CA VAL A 105 -3.34 -1.72 6.71
C VAL A 105 -3.47 -3.24 6.85
N SER A 106 -4.58 -3.73 7.40
CA SER A 106 -4.86 -5.17 7.47
C SER A 106 -4.97 -5.78 6.07
N SER A 107 -5.65 -5.12 5.15
CA SER A 107 -5.81 -5.56 3.77
C SER A 107 -4.48 -5.62 3.02
N ILE A 108 -3.65 -4.57 3.15
CA ILE A 108 -2.30 -4.53 2.57
C ILE A 108 -1.45 -5.70 3.08
N TYR A 109 -1.47 -5.95 4.39
CA TYR A 109 -0.72 -7.04 5.00
C TYR A 109 -1.13 -8.40 4.44
N TYR A 110 -2.44 -8.69 4.39
CA TYR A 110 -2.95 -9.94 3.84
C TYR A 110 -2.66 -10.08 2.34
N TYR A 111 -2.72 -8.98 1.59
CA TYR A 111 -2.36 -8.97 0.18
C TYR A 111 -0.90 -9.40 -0.05
N TYR A 112 0.03 -8.85 0.72
CA TYR A 112 1.46 -9.23 0.62
C TYR A 112 1.72 -10.68 1.06
N LEU A 113 0.93 -11.23 1.99
CA LEU A 113 0.98 -12.65 2.34
C LEU A 113 0.27 -13.57 1.33
N GLN A 114 -0.18 -13.04 0.19
CA GLN A 114 -0.98 -13.76 -0.81
C GLN A 114 -2.33 -14.29 -0.28
N GLN A 115 -2.79 -13.80 0.86
CA GLN A 115 -4.08 -14.12 1.48
C GLN A 115 -5.15 -13.16 0.93
N ARG A 116 -5.54 -13.37 -0.32
CA ARG A 116 -6.40 -12.43 -1.06
C ARG A 116 -7.82 -12.34 -0.51
N GLN A 117 -8.36 -13.44 -0.01
CA GLN A 117 -9.72 -13.46 0.58
C GLN A 117 -9.76 -12.58 1.84
N GLU A 118 -8.77 -12.69 2.71
CA GLU A 118 -8.63 -11.90 3.92
C GLU A 118 -8.39 -10.41 3.59
N ALA A 119 -7.62 -10.14 2.54
CA ALA A 119 -7.41 -8.77 2.06
C ALA A 119 -8.74 -8.12 1.63
N ILE A 120 -9.53 -8.81 0.80
CA ILE A 120 -10.86 -8.34 0.38
C ILE A 120 -11.81 -8.23 1.56
N ALA A 121 -11.85 -9.23 2.44
CA ALA A 121 -12.71 -9.22 3.62
C ALA A 121 -12.42 -8.02 4.53
N SER A 122 -11.15 -7.60 4.62
CA SER A 122 -10.76 -6.38 5.34
C SER A 122 -11.26 -5.12 4.64
N LEU A 123 -11.11 -5.00 3.31
CA LEU A 123 -11.63 -3.84 2.55
C LEU A 123 -13.16 -3.73 2.61
N ASN A 124 -13.87 -4.86 2.60
CA ASN A 124 -15.34 -4.89 2.68
C ASN A 124 -15.89 -4.43 4.04
N GLN A 125 -15.04 -4.22 5.04
CA GLN A 125 -15.44 -3.55 6.29
C GLN A 125 -15.55 -2.03 6.16
N ILE A 126 -15.00 -1.45 5.08
CA ILE A 126 -15.13 -0.04 4.75
C ILE A 126 -16.40 0.10 3.91
N PRO A 127 -17.38 0.94 4.33
CA PRO A 127 -18.61 1.16 3.57
C PRO A 127 -18.32 1.64 2.15
N GLU A 128 -18.91 1.01 1.14
CA GLU A 128 -18.68 1.38 -0.26
C GLU A 128 -19.22 2.79 -0.59
N ASP A 129 -20.24 3.25 0.16
CA ASP A 129 -20.91 4.53 -0.04
C ASP A 129 -20.16 5.69 0.64
N GLU A 130 -19.19 5.42 1.49
CA GLU A 130 -18.38 6.44 2.13
C GLU A 130 -17.32 6.95 1.16
N VAL A 131 -17.41 8.22 0.80
CA VAL A 131 -16.32 8.93 0.15
C VAL A 131 -15.18 8.99 1.15
N LEU A 132 -14.12 8.22 0.93
CA LEU A 132 -12.92 8.28 1.75
C LEU A 132 -12.38 9.73 1.70
N ALA A 133 -12.43 10.41 2.82
CA ALA A 133 -12.09 11.84 2.91
C ALA A 133 -10.58 12.08 2.75
N ASP A 134 -9.77 11.07 3.05
CA ASP A 134 -8.32 11.14 2.91
C ASP A 134 -7.87 10.53 1.58
N THR A 135 -7.13 11.33 0.80
CA THR A 135 -6.68 10.92 -0.54
C THR A 135 -5.72 9.71 -0.49
N ASN A 136 -4.87 9.59 0.55
CA ASN A 136 -3.97 8.44 0.67
C ASN A 136 -4.76 7.16 0.93
N GLN A 137 -5.78 7.22 1.80
CA GLN A 137 -6.66 6.07 2.06
C GLN A 137 -7.43 5.66 0.81
N LEU A 138 -7.96 6.64 0.07
CA LEU A 138 -8.66 6.40 -1.20
C LEU A 138 -7.76 5.70 -2.22
N LEU A 139 -6.53 6.17 -2.37
CA LEU A 139 -5.55 5.60 -3.30
C LEU A 139 -5.14 4.18 -2.90
N TYR A 140 -4.87 3.92 -1.61
CA TYR A 140 -4.61 2.57 -1.11
C TYR A 140 -5.80 1.64 -1.31
N TYR A 141 -7.01 2.12 -1.02
CA TYR A 141 -8.22 1.34 -1.20
C TYR A 141 -8.38 0.85 -2.64
N HIS A 142 -8.28 1.76 -3.63
CA HIS A 142 -8.38 1.37 -5.04
C HIS A 142 -7.22 0.47 -5.48
N TYR A 143 -6.00 0.75 -5.05
CA TYR A 143 -4.83 -0.06 -5.37
C TYR A 143 -4.99 -1.51 -4.90
N ILE A 144 -5.36 -1.72 -3.64
CA ILE A 144 -5.54 -3.07 -3.09
C ILE A 144 -6.81 -3.73 -3.64
N LYS A 145 -7.91 -2.99 -3.78
CA LYS A 145 -9.16 -3.52 -4.36
C LYS A 145 -8.93 -4.05 -5.78
N GLY A 146 -8.14 -3.33 -6.58
CA GLY A 146 -7.72 -3.79 -7.90
C GLY A 146 -6.90 -5.07 -7.83
N SER A 147 -5.84 -5.04 -7.07
CA SER A 147 -4.88 -6.14 -6.96
C SER A 147 -5.47 -7.40 -6.29
N ALA A 148 -6.45 -7.24 -5.38
CA ALA A 148 -7.10 -8.33 -4.66
C ALA A 148 -8.38 -8.86 -5.34
N SER A 149 -9.06 -8.07 -6.20
CA SER A 149 -10.34 -8.39 -6.82
C SER A 149 -10.32 -9.61 -7.78
N LEU A 150 -9.17 -10.25 -7.92
CA LEU A 150 -9.00 -11.52 -8.62
C LEU A 150 -9.88 -12.66 -8.08
N VAL A 151 -10.49 -12.50 -6.90
CA VAL A 151 -11.26 -13.58 -6.25
C VAL A 151 -12.73 -13.60 -6.68
N GLU A 152 -13.31 -12.46 -7.04
CA GLU A 152 -14.78 -12.34 -7.24
C GLU A 152 -15.27 -12.56 -8.67
N ALA A 153 -14.40 -12.60 -9.67
CA ALA A 153 -14.81 -12.74 -11.06
C ALA A 153 -14.76 -14.19 -11.55
N THR A 154 -15.79 -14.63 -12.24
CA THR A 154 -15.93 -15.99 -12.78
C THR A 154 -15.01 -16.29 -13.96
N LYS A 155 -14.66 -15.27 -14.76
CA LYS A 155 -13.78 -15.40 -15.94
C LYS A 155 -12.42 -14.71 -15.72
N PRO A 156 -11.30 -15.35 -16.11
CA PRO A 156 -9.96 -14.76 -15.94
C PRO A 156 -9.79 -13.40 -16.63
N GLU A 157 -10.40 -13.21 -17.79
CA GLU A 157 -10.33 -11.93 -18.51
C GLU A 157 -11.07 -10.81 -17.79
N ASP A 158 -12.23 -11.09 -17.20
CA ASP A 158 -13.00 -10.09 -16.44
C ASP A 158 -12.24 -9.65 -15.20
N ARG A 159 -11.51 -10.56 -14.56
CA ARG A 159 -10.62 -10.23 -13.43
C ARG A 159 -9.54 -9.23 -13.84
N LYS A 160 -8.84 -9.53 -14.95
CA LYS A 160 -7.78 -8.64 -15.47
C LYS A 160 -8.33 -7.26 -15.82
N MET A 161 -9.53 -7.20 -16.40
CA MET A 161 -10.16 -5.91 -16.73
C MET A 161 -10.48 -5.10 -15.47
N ARG A 162 -11.05 -5.73 -14.44
CA ARG A 162 -11.32 -5.06 -13.16
C ARG A 162 -10.05 -4.59 -12.47
N GLU A 163 -9.01 -5.42 -12.44
CA GLU A 163 -7.71 -5.06 -11.90
C GLU A 163 -7.13 -3.86 -12.65
N PHE A 164 -7.14 -3.89 -13.98
CA PHE A 164 -6.73 -2.76 -14.80
C PHE A 164 -7.49 -1.48 -14.45
N ASP A 165 -8.82 -1.55 -14.42
CA ASP A 165 -9.67 -0.38 -14.18
C ASP A 165 -9.38 0.25 -12.81
N GLN A 166 -9.17 -0.54 -11.76
CA GLN A 166 -8.83 -0.02 -10.43
C GLN A 166 -7.42 0.58 -10.36
N LEU A 167 -6.43 -0.07 -10.98
CA LEU A 167 -5.06 0.46 -11.05
C LEU A 167 -5.00 1.74 -11.90
N TYR A 168 -5.79 1.80 -12.97
CA TYR A 168 -5.92 3.01 -13.77
C TYR A 168 -6.57 4.16 -12.98
N ILE A 169 -7.61 3.88 -12.19
CA ILE A 169 -8.21 4.87 -11.28
C ILE A 169 -7.16 5.35 -10.27
N THR A 170 -6.40 4.44 -9.67
CA THR A 170 -5.30 4.79 -8.73
C THR A 170 -4.31 5.74 -9.39
N TRP A 171 -3.77 5.37 -10.56
CA TRP A 171 -2.82 6.21 -11.29
C TRP A 171 -3.41 7.57 -11.65
N ARG A 172 -4.61 7.60 -12.25
CA ARG A 172 -5.27 8.84 -12.68
C ARG A 172 -5.55 9.77 -11.51
N THR A 173 -6.07 9.26 -10.41
CA THR A 173 -6.31 10.03 -9.20
C THR A 173 -5.00 10.56 -8.62
N ALA A 174 -3.95 9.74 -8.58
CA ALA A 174 -2.64 10.15 -8.10
C ALA A 174 -2.04 11.30 -8.93
N VAL A 175 -2.16 11.24 -10.27
CA VAL A 175 -1.74 12.33 -11.16
C VAL A 175 -2.55 13.60 -10.89
N GLN A 176 -3.87 13.49 -10.79
CA GLN A 176 -4.77 14.63 -10.58
C GLN A 176 -4.57 15.32 -9.22
N THR A 177 -4.17 14.56 -8.21
CA THR A 177 -3.96 15.04 -6.84
C THR A 177 -2.49 15.29 -6.50
N ASN A 178 -1.59 15.14 -7.49
CA ASN A 178 -0.15 15.30 -7.35
C ASN A 178 0.45 14.41 -6.25
N HIS A 179 0.16 13.10 -6.31
CA HIS A 179 0.71 12.06 -5.44
C HIS A 179 1.70 11.15 -6.16
N PRO A 180 2.98 11.54 -6.35
CA PRO A 180 3.95 10.78 -7.16
C PRO A 180 4.17 9.34 -6.68
N TYR A 181 4.08 9.10 -5.37
CA TYR A 181 4.21 7.76 -4.80
C TYR A 181 3.14 6.79 -5.33
N PHE A 182 1.86 7.21 -5.33
CA PHE A 182 0.77 6.40 -5.85
C PHE A 182 0.70 6.39 -7.39
N GLU A 183 1.21 7.43 -8.03
CA GLU A 183 1.45 7.42 -9.47
C GLU A 183 2.38 6.27 -9.82
N GLY A 184 3.51 6.12 -9.10
CA GLY A 184 4.43 5.00 -9.23
C GLY A 184 3.77 3.64 -8.98
N ASN A 185 2.97 3.51 -7.92
CA ASN A 185 2.25 2.27 -7.61
C ASN A 185 1.26 1.86 -8.72
N GLY A 186 0.48 2.81 -9.23
CA GLY A 186 -0.45 2.57 -10.33
C GLY A 186 0.27 2.14 -11.62
N LEU A 187 1.36 2.84 -11.99
CA LEU A 187 2.19 2.51 -13.15
C LEU A 187 2.82 1.13 -13.02
N GLN A 188 3.39 0.78 -11.87
CA GLN A 188 3.99 -0.52 -11.62
C GLN A 188 2.96 -1.66 -11.70
N GLY A 189 1.79 -1.47 -11.07
CA GLY A 189 0.70 -2.46 -11.13
C GLY A 189 0.22 -2.70 -12.56
N LEU A 190 0.00 -1.63 -13.32
CA LEU A 190 -0.41 -1.72 -14.74
C LEU A 190 0.69 -2.36 -15.61
N ALA A 191 1.97 -2.02 -15.39
CA ALA A 191 3.09 -2.65 -16.08
C ALA A 191 3.10 -4.16 -15.84
N ASN A 192 2.92 -4.60 -14.59
CA ASN A 192 2.89 -6.02 -14.23
C ASN A 192 1.73 -6.77 -14.90
N LEU A 193 0.56 -6.14 -15.03
CA LEU A 193 -0.57 -6.73 -15.75
C LEU A 193 -0.28 -6.97 -17.23
N MET A 194 0.50 -6.08 -17.84
CA MET A 194 0.77 -6.06 -19.27
C MET A 194 2.13 -6.69 -19.64
N VAL A 195 2.83 -7.32 -18.69
CA VAL A 195 4.18 -7.85 -18.93
C VAL A 195 4.26 -8.89 -20.03
N SER A 196 3.25 -9.76 -20.16
CA SER A 196 3.21 -10.75 -21.22
C SER A 196 2.60 -10.16 -22.51
N PRO A 197 3.10 -10.55 -23.70
CA PRO A 197 2.57 -10.07 -24.98
C PRO A 197 1.07 -10.28 -25.14
N ASN A 198 0.55 -11.43 -24.71
CA ASN A 198 -0.87 -11.75 -24.79
C ASN A 198 -1.73 -10.81 -23.93
N ASN A 199 -1.26 -10.48 -22.72
CA ASN A 199 -1.96 -9.55 -21.86
C ASN A 199 -1.89 -8.13 -22.43
N PHE A 200 -0.73 -7.70 -22.93
CA PHE A 200 -0.60 -6.40 -23.58
C PHE A 200 -1.61 -6.23 -24.72
N GLU A 201 -1.72 -7.21 -25.63
CA GLU A 201 -2.69 -7.16 -26.72
C GLU A 201 -4.14 -7.15 -26.24
N LEU A 202 -4.45 -7.89 -25.17
CA LEU A 202 -5.78 -7.86 -24.56
C LEU A 202 -6.15 -6.45 -24.10
N PHE A 203 -5.25 -5.77 -23.38
CA PHE A 203 -5.50 -4.42 -22.87
C PHE A 203 -5.45 -3.38 -23.99
N ARG A 204 -4.55 -3.51 -24.95
CA ARG A 204 -4.50 -2.65 -26.14
C ARG A 204 -5.84 -2.66 -26.87
N THR A 205 -6.44 -3.83 -27.01
CA THR A 205 -7.73 -3.98 -27.69
C THR A 205 -8.90 -3.44 -26.88
N ARG A 206 -8.92 -3.70 -25.56
CA ARG A 206 -10.09 -3.41 -24.71
C ARG A 206 -10.00 -2.11 -23.92
N ARG A 207 -8.79 -1.54 -23.76
CA ARG A 207 -8.49 -0.34 -22.96
C ARG A 207 -7.58 0.65 -23.68
N GLY A 208 -7.50 0.59 -25.02
CA GLY A 208 -6.63 1.45 -25.82
C GLY A 208 -6.76 2.93 -25.46
N TYR A 209 -7.99 3.42 -25.30
CA TYR A 209 -8.23 4.80 -24.85
C TYR A 209 -7.53 5.15 -23.51
N ALA A 210 -7.56 4.24 -22.55
CA ALA A 210 -6.88 4.45 -21.27
C ALA A 210 -5.36 4.41 -21.44
N LEU A 211 -4.85 3.53 -22.31
CA LEU A 211 -3.41 3.45 -22.59
C LEU A 211 -2.84 4.71 -23.24
N ASP A 212 -3.63 5.38 -24.09
CA ASP A 212 -3.24 6.64 -24.72
C ASP A 212 -3.05 7.80 -23.70
N GLN A 213 -3.64 7.68 -22.50
CA GLN A 213 -3.53 8.71 -21.48
C GLN A 213 -2.17 8.75 -20.76
N PHE A 214 -1.35 7.70 -20.89
CA PHE A 214 -0.03 7.64 -20.21
C PHE A 214 1.05 8.50 -20.89
N GLY A 215 0.76 9.07 -22.06
CA GLY A 215 1.72 9.93 -22.77
C GLY A 215 2.90 9.20 -23.42
N PHE A 216 2.84 7.87 -23.48
CA PHE A 216 3.82 7.02 -24.18
C PHE A 216 3.23 6.40 -25.45
N PRO A 217 4.07 6.04 -26.44
CA PRO A 217 3.62 5.20 -27.54
C PRO A 217 3.02 3.87 -27.02
N VAL A 218 1.85 3.51 -27.54
CA VAL A 218 1.16 2.25 -27.18
C VAL A 218 1.72 1.11 -28.06
N ASP A 219 2.94 0.70 -27.74
CA ASP A 219 3.67 -0.39 -28.35
C ASP A 219 4.11 -1.43 -27.30
N SER A 220 4.77 -2.49 -27.74
CA SER A 220 5.23 -3.58 -26.85
C SER A 220 6.16 -3.12 -25.72
N LEU A 221 6.80 -1.94 -25.82
CA LEU A 221 7.66 -1.37 -24.80
C LEU A 221 6.89 -0.56 -23.75
N LEU A 222 5.60 -0.32 -23.92
CA LEU A 222 4.81 0.47 -22.96
C LEU A 222 4.92 -0.06 -21.52
N PRO A 223 4.78 -1.38 -21.23
CA PRO A 223 4.91 -1.87 -19.87
C PRO A 223 6.29 -1.60 -19.25
N LEU A 224 7.35 -1.71 -20.06
CA LEU A 224 8.71 -1.40 -19.61
C LEU A 224 8.87 0.08 -19.25
N ARG A 225 8.38 1.00 -20.10
CA ARG A 225 8.43 2.45 -19.84
C ARG A 225 7.66 2.82 -18.58
N MET A 226 6.49 2.22 -18.38
CA MET A 226 5.70 2.41 -17.16
C MET A 226 6.46 1.96 -15.89
N ALA A 227 7.08 0.78 -15.93
CA ALA A 227 7.87 0.27 -14.81
C ALA A 227 9.12 1.13 -14.55
N GLN A 228 9.77 1.67 -15.58
CA GLN A 228 10.91 2.58 -15.46
C GLN A 228 10.49 3.92 -14.84
N LEU A 229 9.36 4.50 -15.27
CA LEU A 229 8.84 5.73 -14.67
C LEU A 229 8.43 5.50 -13.20
N ALA A 230 7.84 4.36 -12.88
CA ALA A 230 7.55 4.00 -11.49
C ALA A 230 8.82 3.95 -10.64
N LEU A 231 9.91 3.36 -11.16
CA LEU A 231 11.21 3.33 -10.48
C LEU A 231 11.76 4.74 -10.21
N GLU A 232 11.63 5.67 -11.17
CA GLU A 232 12.03 7.07 -10.98
C GLU A 232 11.23 7.72 -9.85
N LYS A 233 9.91 7.56 -9.84
CA LYS A 233 9.05 8.08 -8.76
C LYS A 233 9.44 7.54 -7.38
N PHE A 234 9.69 6.24 -7.25
CA PHE A 234 10.07 5.64 -5.96
C PHE A 234 11.46 6.08 -5.48
N ARG A 235 12.39 6.39 -6.39
CA ARG A 235 13.70 6.94 -6.04
C ARG A 235 13.62 8.31 -5.39
N GLU A 236 12.64 9.14 -5.78
CA GLU A 236 12.41 10.44 -5.14
C GLU A 236 12.12 10.32 -3.64
N TYR A 237 11.49 9.20 -3.23
CA TYR A 237 11.17 8.91 -1.82
C TYR A 237 12.22 8.05 -1.11
N ASN A 238 13.24 7.58 -1.82
CA ASN A 238 14.22 6.62 -1.31
C ASN A 238 13.58 5.36 -0.67
N ASP A 239 12.40 4.95 -1.18
CA ASP A 239 11.68 3.79 -0.70
C ASP A 239 12.26 2.52 -1.34
N LEU A 240 13.24 1.91 -0.67
CA LEU A 240 13.93 0.70 -1.16
C LEU A 240 12.96 -0.46 -1.41
N TYR A 241 11.85 -0.54 -0.67
CA TYR A 241 10.82 -1.55 -0.88
C TYR A 241 10.16 -1.41 -2.25
N GLN A 242 9.72 -0.22 -2.61
CA GLN A 242 9.09 0.05 -3.90
C GLN A 242 10.12 0.05 -5.04
N ILE A 243 11.34 0.51 -4.78
CA ILE A 243 12.45 0.43 -5.73
C ILE A 243 12.74 -1.02 -6.09
N ALA A 244 12.82 -1.93 -5.10
CA ALA A 244 12.99 -3.37 -5.33
C ALA A 244 11.83 -3.92 -6.18
N GLY A 245 10.58 -3.58 -5.84
CA GLY A 245 9.39 -3.99 -6.60
C GLY A 245 9.42 -3.52 -8.06
N ALA A 246 9.86 -2.28 -8.32
CA ALA A 246 9.98 -1.76 -9.68
C ALA A 246 11.09 -2.49 -10.48
N TYR A 247 12.23 -2.80 -9.85
CA TYR A 247 13.25 -3.64 -10.48
C TYR A 247 12.74 -5.04 -10.81
N VAL A 248 11.96 -5.66 -9.90
CA VAL A 248 11.31 -6.96 -10.18
C VAL A 248 10.38 -6.85 -11.40
N SER A 249 9.58 -5.78 -11.51
CA SER A 249 8.69 -5.56 -12.66
C SER A 249 9.47 -5.44 -13.97
N ILE A 250 10.55 -4.67 -13.98
CA ILE A 250 11.46 -4.51 -15.13
C ILE A 250 12.13 -5.85 -15.49
N GLY A 251 12.64 -6.57 -14.51
CA GLY A 251 13.27 -7.87 -14.70
C GLY A 251 12.31 -8.91 -15.28
N LYS A 252 11.07 -8.96 -14.79
CA LYS A 252 10.01 -9.82 -15.35
C LYS A 252 9.72 -9.50 -16.80
N TYR A 253 9.60 -8.20 -17.14
CA TYR A 253 9.41 -7.79 -18.54
C TYR A 253 10.56 -8.29 -19.41
N MET A 254 11.81 -8.08 -19.00
CA MET A 254 13.00 -8.51 -19.73
C MET A 254 13.04 -10.04 -19.91
N ASN A 255 12.70 -10.78 -18.86
CA ASN A 255 12.65 -12.25 -18.91
C ASN A 255 11.59 -12.74 -19.91
N GLU A 256 10.37 -12.19 -19.88
CA GLU A 256 9.28 -12.55 -20.81
C GLU A 256 9.61 -12.23 -22.28
N HIS A 257 10.56 -11.31 -22.51
CA HIS A 257 10.99 -10.90 -23.86
C HIS A 257 12.36 -11.51 -24.26
N GLY A 258 12.85 -12.53 -23.52
CA GLY A 258 14.08 -13.25 -23.83
C GLY A 258 15.38 -12.49 -23.56
N ARG A 259 15.31 -11.34 -22.86
CA ARG A 259 16.48 -10.50 -22.49
C ARG A 259 17.09 -10.97 -21.16
N TYR A 260 17.49 -12.22 -21.09
CA TYR A 260 17.84 -12.89 -19.83
C TYR A 260 19.01 -12.28 -19.08
N SER A 261 20.07 -11.81 -19.79
CA SER A 261 21.21 -11.15 -19.13
C SER A 261 20.80 -9.85 -18.44
N GLU A 262 19.98 -9.04 -19.12
CA GLU A 262 19.48 -7.79 -18.57
C GLU A 262 18.48 -8.02 -17.45
N ALA A 263 17.68 -9.09 -17.54
CA ALA A 263 16.79 -9.51 -16.46
C ALA A 263 17.60 -9.85 -15.20
N LEU A 264 18.66 -10.66 -15.34
CA LEU A 264 19.54 -11.04 -14.24
C LEU A 264 20.17 -9.82 -13.57
N ASP A 265 20.76 -8.92 -14.35
CA ASP A 265 21.37 -7.68 -13.83
C ASP A 265 20.35 -6.81 -13.07
N THR A 266 19.12 -6.76 -13.58
CA THR A 266 18.04 -5.96 -12.98
C THR A 266 17.52 -6.60 -11.68
N LEU A 267 17.33 -7.92 -11.66
CA LEU A 267 16.89 -8.65 -10.47
C LEU A 267 17.97 -8.67 -9.39
N THR A 268 19.26 -8.67 -9.76
CA THR A 268 20.35 -8.48 -8.78
C THR A 268 20.25 -7.14 -8.06
N LYS A 269 19.89 -6.04 -8.76
CA LYS A 269 19.65 -4.75 -8.12
C LYS A 269 18.43 -4.78 -7.18
N ALA A 270 17.40 -5.54 -7.52
CA ALA A 270 16.26 -5.75 -6.62
C ALA A 270 16.71 -6.46 -5.33
N LEU A 271 17.49 -7.51 -5.46
CA LEU A 271 18.05 -8.28 -4.34
C LEU A 271 18.93 -7.41 -3.43
N ASP A 272 19.76 -6.53 -4.00
CA ASP A 272 20.58 -5.59 -3.23
C ASP A 272 19.72 -4.67 -2.37
N CYS A 273 18.61 -4.14 -2.91
CA CYS A 273 17.67 -3.32 -2.15
C CYS A 273 17.01 -4.11 -1.01
N VAL A 274 16.61 -5.36 -1.27
CA VAL A 274 16.00 -6.26 -0.28
C VAL A 274 16.95 -6.58 0.86
N ASN A 275 18.22 -6.88 0.54
CA ASN A 275 19.25 -7.19 1.53
C ASN A 275 19.58 -5.98 2.42
N GLN A 276 19.58 -4.76 1.87
CA GLN A 276 19.83 -3.55 2.65
C GLN A 276 18.81 -3.31 3.77
N GLN A 277 17.55 -3.73 3.57
CA GLN A 277 16.47 -3.54 4.54
C GLN A 277 15.94 -4.82 5.19
N ASN A 278 16.59 -5.96 4.96
CA ASN A 278 16.12 -7.27 5.46
C ASN A 278 14.64 -7.56 5.10
N MET A 279 14.27 -7.28 3.86
CA MET A 279 12.88 -7.37 3.38
C MET A 279 12.52 -8.78 2.93
N LEU A 280 12.09 -9.62 3.84
CA LEU A 280 11.80 -11.04 3.58
C LEU A 280 10.73 -11.29 2.50
N TYR A 281 9.81 -10.36 2.27
CA TYR A 281 8.73 -10.55 1.28
C TYR A 281 9.20 -10.64 -0.18
N TYR A 282 10.31 -9.99 -0.53
CA TYR A 282 10.81 -9.98 -1.90
C TYR A 282 11.80 -11.08 -2.21
N HIS A 283 12.36 -11.78 -1.22
CA HIS A 283 13.27 -12.88 -1.48
C HIS A 283 12.64 -13.91 -2.43
N HIS A 284 11.40 -14.31 -2.20
CA HIS A 284 10.70 -15.24 -3.09
C HIS A 284 10.46 -14.71 -4.50
N ALA A 285 10.30 -13.40 -4.69
CA ALA A 285 10.06 -12.82 -6.01
C ALA A 285 11.34 -12.64 -6.83
N VAL A 286 12.49 -12.59 -6.18
CA VAL A 286 13.80 -12.41 -6.82
C VAL A 286 14.47 -13.76 -7.11
N ASP A 287 14.21 -14.78 -6.26
CA ASP A 287 14.76 -16.13 -6.39
C ASP A 287 14.03 -16.99 -7.45
N THR A 288 12.87 -16.57 -7.96
CA THR A 288 12.09 -17.25 -9.00
C THR A 288 12.33 -16.64 -10.37
#